data_3ad373b228eeaa8a3d5f1ebd142cadf1
#
_entry.id   3ad373b228eeaa8a3d5f1ebd142cadf1
#
_cell.length_a   1.000
_cell.length_b   1.000
_cell.length_c   1.000
_cell.angle_alpha   90.00
_cell.angle_beta   90.00
_cell.angle_gamma   90.00
#
_symmetry.space_group_name_H-M   'P 1'
#
loop_
_entity.id
_entity.type
_entity.pdbx_description
1 polymer ?
#
loop_
_entity_poly.entity_id
_entity_poly.type
_entity_poly.pdbx_seq_one_letter_code
_entity_poly.pdbx_strand_id
1 'polypeptide(L)'
;MTQSMIMVVEDDANLRIALCDTLELAGYQVTATDHGQKALDKLANEPIGLLLSDLQMQPMDGHTLLKKARAMLPSLPVVLMTAYGSVQSAVEAMHEGACDYLMKPFEADDLLQRVQRYVRTLPASDDMVAAAKSSVDLQSLARRVAETDATVLINGESGTGKEVLARFIHRHSPRKDGPFVAINCAAIPESMLEATLFGYEKGAFTGAAQAYAGKFEQANQGTILLDEITEMDISLQAKLLRVLQEREVERLGGRKTLSLDVRVLATTNRTLREEVKAGRFREDLFYRLNVFPLQLLPLRERPEDIVPLAQQLLERHCQHSGKVAPHFDNEAQIKLSRHSWRGNVRELDNVIQRALILQRGAVIKAEDLAYETLAGTQQSNTEVTPVPVMVDDNSDALTVNADDLRSHEQRHILDMLAKHRGSRRE
;
A
#
# COMPACT_ATOMS: atom_id res chain seq x y z
N MET A 1 21.23 12.30 -6.33
CA MET A 1 20.49 11.04 -6.09
C MET A 1 19.66 10.77 -7.33
N THR A 2 19.90 9.66 -7.99
CA THR A 2 19.30 9.31 -9.28
C THR A 2 17.82 8.99 -9.10
N GLN A 3 16.98 9.71 -9.82
CA GLN A 3 15.55 9.42 -9.93
C GLN A 3 15.35 7.96 -10.39
N SER A 4 14.51 7.23 -9.70
CA SER A 4 14.18 5.87 -10.08
C SER A 4 13.36 5.87 -11.35
N MET A 5 13.96 5.37 -12.42
CA MET A 5 13.38 5.32 -13.75
C MET A 5 12.43 4.12 -13.88
N ILE A 6 11.28 4.30 -14.49
CA ILE A 6 10.37 3.21 -14.84
C ILE A 6 10.78 2.71 -16.23
N MET A 7 10.99 1.41 -16.34
CA MET A 7 11.21 0.77 -17.65
C MET A 7 9.92 0.13 -18.13
N VAL A 8 9.48 0.54 -19.31
CA VAL A 8 8.34 -0.04 -20.02
C VAL A 8 8.86 -0.99 -21.11
N VAL A 9 8.38 -2.23 -21.12
CA VAL A 9 8.72 -3.25 -22.13
C VAL A 9 7.44 -3.74 -22.77
N GLU A 10 7.22 -3.34 -24.02
CA GLU A 10 6.00 -3.59 -24.77
C GLU A 10 6.35 -3.66 -26.27
N ASP A 11 5.96 -4.71 -26.96
CA ASP A 11 6.26 -4.87 -28.39
C ASP A 11 5.31 -4.04 -29.28
N ASP A 12 4.06 -3.81 -28.87
CA ASP A 12 3.17 -2.88 -29.57
C ASP A 12 3.64 -1.44 -29.41
N ALA A 13 3.97 -0.80 -30.54
CA ALA A 13 4.51 0.55 -30.57
C ALA A 13 3.51 1.61 -30.06
N ASN A 14 2.20 1.45 -30.37
CA ASN A 14 1.19 2.41 -30.00
C ASN A 14 0.91 2.34 -28.49
N LEU A 15 0.77 1.12 -27.97
CA LEU A 15 0.56 0.92 -26.53
C LEU A 15 1.79 1.36 -25.74
N ARG A 16 2.99 1.07 -26.20
CA ARG A 16 4.23 1.51 -25.58
C ARG A 16 4.32 3.03 -25.44
N ILE A 17 3.98 3.75 -26.53
CA ILE A 17 3.93 5.23 -26.50
C ILE A 17 2.87 5.72 -25.50
N ALA A 18 1.66 5.17 -25.56
CA ALA A 18 0.58 5.57 -24.65
C ALA A 18 0.92 5.35 -23.17
N LEU A 19 1.61 4.23 -22.86
CA LEU A 19 2.11 3.95 -21.51
C LEU A 19 3.17 4.96 -21.07
N CYS A 20 4.12 5.27 -21.94
CA CYS A 20 5.15 6.26 -21.66
C CYS A 20 4.54 7.64 -21.42
N ASP A 21 3.67 8.09 -22.31
CA ASP A 21 2.99 9.39 -22.19
C ASP A 21 2.18 9.48 -20.89
N THR A 22 1.44 8.42 -20.54
CA THR A 22 0.66 8.37 -19.30
C THR A 22 1.53 8.49 -18.06
N LEU A 23 2.65 7.79 -18.04
CA LEU A 23 3.59 7.80 -16.91
C LEU A 23 4.37 9.11 -16.84
N GLU A 24 4.80 9.67 -17.98
CA GLU A 24 5.49 10.97 -18.05
C GLU A 24 4.57 12.13 -17.65
N LEU A 25 3.30 12.12 -18.07
CA LEU A 25 2.30 13.09 -17.62
C LEU A 25 2.05 13.00 -16.11
N ALA A 26 2.18 11.82 -15.52
CA ALA A 26 2.11 11.64 -14.07
C ALA A 26 3.42 12.00 -13.34
N GLY A 27 4.46 12.47 -14.07
CA GLY A 27 5.71 12.98 -13.51
C GLY A 27 6.79 11.93 -13.28
N TYR A 28 6.67 10.72 -13.85
CA TYR A 28 7.71 9.69 -13.75
C TYR A 28 8.75 9.87 -14.86
N GLN A 29 10.00 9.49 -14.55
CA GLN A 29 11.01 9.27 -15.59
C GLN A 29 10.80 7.89 -16.22
N VAL A 30 10.68 7.83 -17.53
CA VAL A 30 10.38 6.59 -18.24
C VAL A 30 11.47 6.29 -19.27
N THR A 31 11.87 5.04 -19.35
CA THR A 31 12.61 4.48 -20.48
C THR A 31 11.81 3.33 -21.05
N ALA A 32 11.84 3.15 -22.36
CA ALA A 32 11.07 2.12 -23.01
C ALA A 32 11.93 1.24 -23.93
N THR A 33 11.49 -0.02 -24.08
CA THR A 33 12.06 -0.97 -25.03
C THR A 33 10.96 -1.79 -25.68
N ASP A 34 11.25 -2.31 -26.86
CA ASP A 34 10.35 -3.10 -27.69
C ASP A 34 10.46 -4.62 -27.46
N HIS A 35 11.46 -5.06 -26.71
CA HIS A 35 11.63 -6.48 -26.35
C HIS A 35 12.54 -6.72 -25.15
N GLY A 36 12.40 -7.91 -24.54
CA GLY A 36 13.03 -8.28 -23.28
C GLY A 36 14.57 -8.25 -23.28
N GLN A 37 15.26 -8.56 -24.40
CA GLN A 37 16.73 -8.55 -24.42
C GLN A 37 17.28 -7.13 -24.25
N LYS A 38 16.73 -6.15 -24.97
CA LYS A 38 17.11 -4.73 -24.77
C LYS A 38 16.82 -4.24 -23.36
N ALA A 39 15.75 -4.75 -22.74
CA ALA A 39 15.44 -4.44 -21.36
C ALA A 39 16.53 -4.94 -20.41
N LEU A 40 17.01 -6.17 -20.56
CA LEU A 40 18.11 -6.71 -19.76
C LEU A 40 19.40 -5.91 -19.93
N ASP A 41 19.73 -5.50 -21.17
CA ASP A 41 20.91 -4.72 -21.46
C ASP A 41 20.86 -3.33 -20.77
N LYS A 42 19.67 -2.69 -20.74
CA LYS A 42 19.46 -1.44 -20.02
C LYS A 42 19.47 -1.62 -18.51
N LEU A 43 18.88 -2.70 -17.98
CA LEU A 43 18.90 -3.01 -16.56
C LEU A 43 20.32 -3.15 -15.98
N ALA A 44 21.28 -3.56 -16.80
CA ALA A 44 22.68 -3.65 -16.41
C ALA A 44 23.38 -2.28 -16.28
N ASN A 45 22.87 -1.25 -16.98
CA ASN A 45 23.57 0.03 -17.15
C ASN A 45 22.80 1.25 -16.60
N GLU A 46 21.50 1.13 -16.38
CA GLU A 46 20.62 2.23 -15.95
C GLU A 46 19.98 1.93 -14.58
N PRO A 47 19.83 2.93 -13.72
CA PRO A 47 19.19 2.77 -12.40
C PRO A 47 17.67 2.67 -12.54
N ILE A 48 17.16 1.48 -12.85
CA ILE A 48 15.74 1.20 -13.01
C ILE A 48 15.12 0.89 -11.64
N GLY A 49 14.04 1.59 -11.33
CA GLY A 49 13.32 1.43 -10.08
C GLY A 49 12.04 0.59 -10.16
N LEU A 50 11.49 0.42 -11.36
CA LEU A 50 10.33 -0.43 -11.63
C LEU A 50 10.41 -0.93 -13.08
N LEU A 51 10.15 -2.21 -13.27
CA LEU A 51 9.97 -2.82 -14.59
C LEU A 51 8.48 -3.09 -14.83
N LEU A 52 7.91 -2.48 -15.86
CA LEU A 52 6.57 -2.72 -16.36
C LEU A 52 6.69 -3.46 -17.70
N SER A 53 6.26 -4.72 -17.77
CA SER A 53 6.48 -5.55 -18.95
C SER A 53 5.19 -6.21 -19.43
N ASP A 54 4.96 -6.23 -20.74
CA ASP A 54 3.99 -7.14 -21.30
C ASP A 54 4.42 -8.60 -21.07
N LEU A 55 3.43 -9.46 -20.90
CA LEU A 55 3.60 -10.89 -20.74
C LEU A 55 3.89 -11.58 -22.08
N GLN A 56 3.19 -11.14 -23.14
CA GLN A 56 3.22 -11.77 -24.46
C GLN A 56 4.06 -10.95 -25.44
N MET A 57 5.36 -11.18 -25.46
CA MET A 57 6.30 -10.52 -26.36
C MET A 57 7.19 -11.54 -27.07
N GLN A 58 7.72 -11.18 -28.25
CA GLN A 58 8.75 -11.96 -28.95
C GLN A 58 10.01 -11.11 -29.13
N PRO A 59 11.22 -11.72 -29.15
CA PRO A 59 11.54 -13.14 -29.00
C PRO A 59 11.59 -13.66 -27.55
N MET A 60 11.44 -12.79 -26.53
CA MET A 60 11.47 -13.12 -25.09
C MET A 60 10.16 -12.70 -24.48
N ASP A 61 9.46 -13.65 -23.86
CA ASP A 61 8.22 -13.37 -23.10
C ASP A 61 8.49 -12.70 -21.75
N GLY A 62 7.44 -12.12 -21.16
CA GLY A 62 7.52 -11.40 -19.88
C GLY A 62 7.92 -12.31 -18.72
N HIS A 63 7.57 -13.58 -18.72
CA HIS A 63 7.98 -14.55 -17.70
C HIS A 63 9.49 -14.80 -17.73
N THR A 64 10.05 -14.99 -18.92
CA THR A 64 11.49 -15.17 -19.10
C THR A 64 12.26 -13.91 -18.72
N LEU A 65 11.71 -12.73 -19.08
CA LEU A 65 12.29 -11.45 -18.70
C LEU A 65 12.26 -11.26 -17.19
N LEU A 66 11.15 -11.54 -16.52
CA LEU A 66 11.00 -11.48 -15.07
C LEU A 66 12.08 -12.33 -14.36
N LYS A 67 12.24 -13.60 -14.76
CA LYS A 67 13.23 -14.51 -14.17
C LYS A 67 14.66 -13.98 -14.30
N LYS A 68 15.02 -13.50 -15.48
CA LYS A 68 16.35 -12.96 -15.74
C LYS A 68 16.59 -11.63 -15.03
N ALA A 69 15.61 -10.71 -15.03
CA ALA A 69 15.69 -9.45 -14.32
C ALA A 69 15.85 -9.65 -12.80
N ARG A 70 15.12 -10.61 -12.24
CA ARG A 70 15.23 -10.97 -10.81
C ARG A 70 16.56 -11.63 -10.47
N ALA A 71 17.13 -12.42 -11.38
CA ALA A 71 18.47 -12.99 -11.19
C ALA A 71 19.56 -11.92 -11.18
N MET A 72 19.39 -10.84 -11.95
CA MET A 72 20.32 -9.69 -11.99
C MET A 72 20.09 -8.72 -10.82
N LEU A 73 18.84 -8.40 -10.54
CA LEU A 73 18.42 -7.42 -9.54
C LEU A 73 17.29 -8.01 -8.67
N PRO A 74 17.59 -8.77 -7.62
CA PRO A 74 16.60 -9.48 -6.79
C PRO A 74 15.55 -8.55 -6.13
N SER A 75 15.88 -7.30 -5.90
CA SER A 75 15.01 -6.29 -5.28
C SER A 75 14.18 -5.48 -6.29
N LEU A 76 14.40 -5.63 -7.61
CA LEU A 76 13.68 -4.88 -8.64
C LEU A 76 12.20 -5.27 -8.63
N PRO A 77 11.26 -4.34 -8.38
CA PRO A 77 9.85 -4.62 -8.54
C PRO A 77 9.51 -4.78 -10.02
N VAL A 78 8.73 -5.83 -10.35
CA VAL A 78 8.27 -6.12 -11.70
C VAL A 78 6.76 -6.24 -11.70
N VAL A 79 6.09 -5.44 -12.52
CA VAL A 79 4.66 -5.51 -12.80
C VAL A 79 4.46 -6.07 -14.19
N LEU A 80 3.65 -7.12 -14.34
CA LEU A 80 3.37 -7.74 -15.64
C LEU A 80 2.01 -7.27 -16.17
N MET A 81 1.94 -6.98 -17.47
CA MET A 81 0.70 -6.67 -18.18
C MET A 81 0.26 -7.88 -18.99
N THR A 82 -1.04 -8.18 -19.03
CA THR A 82 -1.56 -9.36 -19.75
C THR A 82 -2.92 -9.08 -20.40
N ALA A 83 -3.11 -9.57 -21.62
CA ALA A 83 -4.39 -9.53 -22.33
C ALA A 83 -5.31 -10.72 -21.98
N TYR A 84 -4.77 -11.81 -21.44
CA TYR A 84 -5.52 -13.01 -21.08
C TYR A 84 -5.65 -13.14 -19.56
N GLY A 85 -6.78 -12.70 -19.06
CA GLY A 85 -7.13 -12.74 -17.62
C GLY A 85 -7.56 -14.12 -17.14
N SER A 86 -6.76 -15.18 -17.32
CA SER A 86 -6.98 -16.35 -16.49
C SER A 86 -6.35 -16.07 -15.12
N VAL A 87 -7.10 -16.29 -14.06
CA VAL A 87 -6.61 -16.26 -12.67
C VAL A 87 -5.30 -17.04 -12.55
N GLN A 88 -5.14 -18.05 -13.39
CA GLN A 88 -4.01 -18.95 -13.44
C GLN A 88 -2.71 -18.26 -13.92
N SER A 89 -2.78 -17.44 -14.97
CA SER A 89 -1.60 -16.70 -15.47
C SER A 89 -1.14 -15.59 -14.52
N ALA A 90 -2.09 -14.94 -13.85
CA ALA A 90 -1.80 -13.96 -12.82
C ALA A 90 -1.12 -14.61 -11.60
N VAL A 91 -1.61 -15.77 -11.19
CA VAL A 91 -1.02 -16.56 -10.10
C VAL A 91 0.40 -17.02 -10.48
N GLU A 92 0.63 -17.48 -11.69
CA GLU A 92 1.97 -17.86 -12.17
C GLU A 92 2.94 -16.68 -12.17
N ALA A 93 2.51 -15.52 -12.64
CA ALA A 93 3.33 -14.29 -12.63
C ALA A 93 3.75 -13.88 -11.21
N MET A 94 2.81 -13.90 -10.26
CA MET A 94 3.09 -13.61 -8.86
C MET A 94 4.02 -14.65 -8.22
N HIS A 95 3.88 -15.90 -8.62
CA HIS A 95 4.74 -17.00 -8.17
C HIS A 95 6.17 -16.88 -8.70
N GLU A 96 6.36 -16.38 -9.90
CA GLU A 96 7.67 -16.15 -10.49
C GLU A 96 8.38 -14.91 -9.93
N GLY A 97 7.71 -14.20 -9.04
CA GLY A 97 8.27 -13.06 -8.33
C GLY A 97 7.86 -11.70 -8.88
N ALA A 98 6.85 -11.62 -9.75
CA ALA A 98 6.21 -10.35 -10.05
C ALA A 98 5.63 -9.75 -8.75
N CYS A 99 5.70 -8.45 -8.60
CA CYS A 99 5.10 -7.77 -7.45
C CYS A 99 3.61 -7.50 -7.68
N ASP A 100 3.17 -7.42 -8.95
CA ASP A 100 1.77 -7.26 -9.34
C ASP A 100 1.57 -7.63 -10.81
N TYR A 101 0.31 -7.69 -11.23
CA TYR A 101 -0.07 -7.82 -12.62
C TYR A 101 -1.17 -6.82 -12.98
N LEU A 102 -1.27 -6.43 -14.24
CA LEU A 102 -2.27 -5.52 -14.77
C LEU A 102 -2.95 -6.15 -15.97
N MET A 103 -4.26 -6.27 -15.95
CA MET A 103 -5.05 -6.92 -17.00
C MET A 103 -5.45 -5.92 -18.06
N LYS A 104 -5.09 -6.17 -19.32
CA LYS A 104 -5.51 -5.39 -20.49
C LYS A 104 -6.96 -5.78 -20.90
N PRO A 105 -7.87 -4.82 -21.23
CA PRO A 105 -7.65 -3.38 -21.20
C PRO A 105 -7.78 -2.82 -19.75
N PHE A 106 -6.99 -1.80 -19.43
CA PHE A 106 -6.98 -1.10 -18.15
C PHE A 106 -7.07 0.41 -18.34
N GLU A 107 -7.58 1.10 -17.33
CA GLU A 107 -7.63 2.55 -17.30
C GLU A 107 -6.29 3.13 -16.83
N ALA A 108 -6.02 4.40 -17.21
CA ALA A 108 -4.80 5.10 -16.80
C ALA A 108 -4.64 5.14 -15.26
N ASP A 109 -5.74 5.32 -14.53
CA ASP A 109 -5.75 5.36 -13.07
C ASP A 109 -5.33 4.02 -12.44
N ASP A 110 -5.71 2.88 -13.02
CA ASP A 110 -5.30 1.55 -12.55
C ASP A 110 -3.79 1.34 -12.71
N LEU A 111 -3.23 1.76 -13.85
CA LEU A 111 -1.80 1.75 -14.10
C LEU A 111 -1.06 2.62 -13.07
N LEU A 112 -1.51 3.87 -12.89
CA LEU A 112 -0.86 4.83 -12.01
C LEU A 112 -0.93 4.40 -10.54
N GLN A 113 -2.04 3.84 -10.07
CA GLN A 113 -2.14 3.30 -8.71
C GLN A 113 -1.15 2.17 -8.45
N ARG A 114 -0.98 1.24 -9.42
CA ARG A 114 -0.03 0.13 -9.28
C ARG A 114 1.41 0.63 -9.33
N VAL A 115 1.74 1.46 -10.32
CA VAL A 115 3.06 2.07 -10.42
C VAL A 115 3.40 2.84 -9.13
N GLN A 116 2.49 3.65 -8.62
CA GLN A 116 2.66 4.41 -7.39
C GLN A 116 2.91 3.50 -6.18
N ARG A 117 2.27 2.33 -6.12
CA ARG A 117 2.48 1.35 -5.04
C ARG A 117 3.91 0.83 -5.01
N TYR A 118 4.53 0.59 -6.17
CA TYR A 118 5.82 -0.10 -6.27
C TYR A 118 7.00 0.84 -6.49
N VAL A 119 6.84 1.95 -7.17
CA VAL A 119 7.87 3.00 -7.27
C VAL A 119 8.13 3.66 -5.90
N ARG A 120 7.16 3.65 -4.99
CA ARG A 120 7.34 4.09 -3.60
C ARG A 120 8.32 3.25 -2.78
N THR A 121 8.77 2.11 -3.30
CA THR A 121 9.67 1.20 -2.56
C THR A 121 11.15 1.53 -2.72
N LEU A 122 11.54 2.62 -3.41
CA LEU A 122 12.93 3.07 -3.44
C LEU A 122 13.20 4.04 -2.29
N PRO A 123 14.35 3.93 -1.62
CA PRO A 123 14.60 4.62 -0.37
C PRO A 123 14.80 6.13 -0.61
N ALA A 124 13.72 6.91 -0.57
CA ALA A 124 13.83 8.25 -0.01
C ALA A 124 14.32 8.06 1.42
N SER A 125 15.09 9.00 1.97
CA SER A 125 15.57 8.97 3.35
C SER A 125 14.46 8.44 4.28
N ASP A 126 14.50 7.12 4.57
CA ASP A 126 13.54 6.44 5.45
C ASP A 126 13.85 6.75 6.92
N ASP A 127 14.40 7.90 7.18
CA ASP A 127 14.57 8.38 8.53
C ASP A 127 13.18 8.74 9.06
N MET A 128 12.78 7.98 10.06
CA MET A 128 11.55 8.25 10.80
C MET A 128 11.63 9.68 11.36
N VAL A 129 10.72 10.55 10.92
CA VAL A 129 10.58 11.89 11.51
C VAL A 129 10.17 11.73 12.97
N ALA A 130 10.89 12.37 13.85
CA ALA A 130 10.65 12.37 15.28
C ALA A 130 10.98 13.75 15.84
N ALA A 131 9.99 14.62 15.90
CA ALA A 131 10.08 15.95 16.53
C ALA A 131 9.35 15.95 17.89
N ALA A 132 8.22 15.26 17.98
CA ALA A 132 7.51 15.07 19.25
C ALA A 132 8.36 14.20 20.20
N LYS A 133 8.33 14.54 21.48
CA LYS A 133 9.05 13.78 22.51
C LYS A 133 8.71 12.29 22.47
N SER A 134 7.42 11.96 22.35
CA SER A 134 6.95 10.58 22.23
C SER A 134 7.56 9.83 21.03
N SER A 135 7.73 10.51 19.90
CA SER A 135 8.33 9.95 18.69
C SER A 135 9.84 9.75 18.84
N VAL A 136 10.53 10.69 19.50
CA VAL A 136 11.96 10.58 19.84
C VAL A 136 12.21 9.42 20.79
N ASP A 137 11.38 9.29 21.83
CA ASP A 137 11.47 8.19 22.79
C ASP A 137 11.22 6.83 22.12
N LEU A 138 10.20 6.76 21.23
CA LEU A 138 9.91 5.56 20.45
C LEU A 138 11.07 5.21 19.49
N GLN A 139 11.64 6.19 18.80
CA GLN A 139 12.78 5.98 17.91
C GLN A 139 14.00 5.44 18.68
N SER A 140 14.29 6.01 19.85
CA SER A 140 15.36 5.54 20.73
C SER A 140 15.15 4.09 21.19
N LEU A 141 13.91 3.75 21.58
CA LEU A 141 13.51 2.40 21.98
C LEU A 141 13.60 1.42 20.80
N ALA A 142 13.16 1.84 19.60
CA ALA A 142 13.25 1.07 18.37
C ALA A 142 14.71 0.76 17.98
N ARG A 143 15.64 1.69 18.18
CA ARG A 143 17.08 1.45 17.96
C ARG A 143 17.62 0.39 18.92
N ARG A 144 17.30 0.48 20.19
CA ARG A 144 17.74 -0.51 21.19
C ARG A 144 17.20 -1.90 20.90
N VAL A 145 15.94 -2.04 20.53
CA VAL A 145 15.36 -3.34 20.18
C VAL A 145 15.87 -3.85 18.84
N ALA A 146 16.27 -2.95 17.93
CA ALA A 146 16.84 -3.33 16.64
C ALA A 146 18.11 -4.19 16.80
N GLU A 147 18.92 -3.92 17.81
CA GLU A 147 20.17 -4.64 18.10
C GLU A 147 19.93 -6.10 18.56
N THR A 148 18.68 -6.46 18.84
CA THR A 148 18.30 -7.80 19.30
C THR A 148 17.54 -8.58 18.21
N ASP A 149 17.47 -9.91 18.33
CA ASP A 149 16.62 -10.76 17.48
C ASP A 149 15.19 -10.95 18.03
N ALA A 150 14.79 -10.15 19.02
CA ALA A 150 13.45 -10.25 19.60
C ALA A 150 12.37 -9.99 18.55
N THR A 151 11.27 -10.74 18.66
CA THR A 151 10.04 -10.46 17.92
C THR A 151 9.47 -9.13 18.40
N VAL A 152 9.10 -8.25 17.46
CA VAL A 152 8.53 -6.94 17.77
C VAL A 152 7.11 -6.87 17.25
N LEU A 153 6.19 -6.47 18.11
CA LEU A 153 4.80 -6.21 17.78
C LEU A 153 4.56 -4.70 17.76
N ILE A 154 4.25 -4.15 16.60
CA ILE A 154 3.99 -2.72 16.40
C ILE A 154 2.49 -2.49 16.36
N ASN A 155 1.98 -1.80 17.38
CA ASN A 155 0.57 -1.43 17.48
C ASN A 155 0.38 0.04 17.06
N GLY A 156 -0.75 0.34 16.44
CA GLY A 156 -1.12 1.73 16.10
C GLY A 156 -2.22 1.78 15.06
N GLU A 157 -2.93 2.89 15.02
CA GLU A 157 -4.01 3.11 14.06
C GLU A 157 -3.53 2.93 12.60
N SER A 158 -4.50 2.74 11.70
CA SER A 158 -4.18 2.68 10.26
C SER A 158 -3.56 4.00 9.80
N GLY A 159 -2.55 3.92 8.92
CA GLY A 159 -1.89 5.10 8.36
C GLY A 159 -0.91 5.81 9.29
N THR A 160 -0.59 5.30 10.48
CA THR A 160 0.36 5.94 11.43
C THR A 160 1.83 5.81 11.03
N GLY A 161 2.17 4.89 10.11
CA GLY A 161 3.55 4.64 9.67
C GLY A 161 4.19 3.39 10.29
N LYS A 162 3.40 2.37 10.66
CA LYS A 162 3.90 1.11 11.25
C LYS A 162 4.96 0.41 10.40
N GLU A 163 4.79 0.38 9.08
CA GLU A 163 5.77 -0.20 8.16
C GLU A 163 7.08 0.61 8.14
N VAL A 164 7.01 1.95 8.22
CA VAL A 164 8.20 2.81 8.30
C VAL A 164 9.02 2.47 9.55
N LEU A 165 8.36 2.30 10.70
CA LEU A 165 9.00 1.88 11.94
C LEU A 165 9.61 0.47 11.82
N ALA A 166 8.93 -0.47 11.17
CA ALA A 166 9.47 -1.83 10.94
C ALA A 166 10.73 -1.80 10.06
N ARG A 167 10.73 -1.00 8.99
CA ARG A 167 11.91 -0.78 8.13
C ARG A 167 13.05 -0.10 8.89
N PHE A 168 12.73 0.87 9.74
CA PHE A 168 13.71 1.51 10.62
C PHE A 168 14.38 0.49 11.55
N ILE A 169 13.61 -0.40 12.19
CA ILE A 169 14.14 -1.47 13.04
C ILE A 169 15.06 -2.41 12.25
N HIS A 170 14.65 -2.83 11.05
CA HIS A 170 15.47 -3.70 10.21
C HIS A 170 16.82 -3.04 9.85
N ARG A 171 16.82 -1.77 9.42
CA ARG A 171 18.03 -1.04 9.02
C ARG A 171 19.03 -0.81 10.14
N HIS A 172 18.55 -0.74 11.38
CA HIS A 172 19.41 -0.58 12.55
C HIS A 172 19.73 -1.92 13.21
N SER A 173 19.38 -3.05 12.59
CA SER A 173 19.63 -4.39 13.10
C SER A 173 20.93 -4.99 12.55
N PRO A 174 21.48 -6.04 13.18
CA PRO A 174 22.56 -6.85 12.62
C PRO A 174 22.20 -7.47 11.27
N ARG A 175 20.90 -7.57 10.93
CA ARG A 175 20.37 -8.15 9.68
C ARG A 175 20.08 -7.11 8.59
N LYS A 176 20.58 -5.88 8.71
CA LYS A 176 20.32 -4.75 7.80
C LYS A 176 20.67 -5.03 6.34
N ASP A 177 21.68 -5.88 6.11
CA ASP A 177 22.15 -6.27 4.78
C ASP A 177 21.42 -7.51 4.23
N GLY A 178 20.58 -8.16 5.07
CA GLY A 178 19.72 -9.28 4.68
C GLY A 178 18.41 -8.84 4.04
N PRO A 179 17.61 -9.80 3.54
CA PRO A 179 16.33 -9.48 2.94
C PRO A 179 15.32 -8.92 3.96
N PHE A 180 14.57 -7.88 3.55
CA PHE A 180 13.39 -7.41 4.25
C PHE A 180 12.15 -7.78 3.43
N VAL A 181 11.39 -8.76 3.91
CA VAL A 181 10.20 -9.29 3.22
C VAL A 181 8.96 -8.85 3.97
N ALA A 182 8.19 -7.94 3.39
CA ALA A 182 6.91 -7.50 3.94
C ALA A 182 5.75 -8.25 3.27
N ILE A 183 4.77 -8.65 4.07
CA ILE A 183 3.52 -9.23 3.59
C ILE A 183 2.34 -8.62 4.36
N ASN A 184 1.36 -8.13 3.62
CA ASN A 184 0.12 -7.63 4.20
C ASN A 184 -0.91 -8.77 4.22
N CYS A 185 -1.27 -9.22 5.43
CA CYS A 185 -2.19 -10.34 5.62
C CYS A 185 -3.63 -10.01 5.21
N ALA A 186 -4.03 -8.73 5.22
CA ALA A 186 -5.34 -8.28 4.79
C ALA A 186 -5.49 -8.18 3.26
N ALA A 187 -4.37 -8.02 2.54
CA ALA A 187 -4.39 -7.79 1.09
C ALA A 187 -4.47 -9.09 0.26
N ILE A 188 -4.26 -10.24 0.88
CA ILE A 188 -4.17 -11.54 0.20
C ILE A 188 -5.38 -12.40 0.63
N PRO A 189 -6.13 -12.98 -0.31
CA PRO A 189 -7.19 -13.92 0.02
C PRO A 189 -6.67 -15.07 0.88
N GLU A 190 -7.46 -15.50 1.86
CA GLU A 190 -7.10 -16.54 2.84
C GLU A 190 -6.54 -17.81 2.20
N SER A 191 -7.20 -18.29 1.13
CA SER A 191 -6.79 -19.48 0.38
C SER A 191 -5.41 -19.37 -0.28
N MET A 192 -4.90 -18.16 -0.49
CA MET A 192 -3.60 -17.90 -1.10
C MET A 192 -2.54 -17.51 -0.07
N LEU A 193 -2.96 -16.97 1.08
CA LEU A 193 -2.04 -16.47 2.11
C LEU A 193 -1.16 -17.60 2.66
N GLU A 194 -1.72 -18.80 2.85
CA GLU A 194 -0.98 -19.97 3.29
C GLU A 194 0.13 -20.35 2.32
N ALA A 195 -0.22 -20.51 1.03
CA ALA A 195 0.73 -20.83 -0.03
C ALA A 195 1.81 -19.75 -0.18
N THR A 196 1.44 -18.49 0.00
CA THR A 196 2.36 -17.35 -0.08
C THR A 196 3.34 -17.33 1.08
N LEU A 197 2.88 -17.58 2.31
CA LEU A 197 3.71 -17.55 3.50
C LEU A 197 4.69 -18.73 3.56
N PHE A 198 4.19 -19.94 3.37
CA PHE A 198 4.95 -21.17 3.61
C PHE A 198 5.49 -21.83 2.35
N GLY A 199 5.01 -21.42 1.15
CA GLY A 199 5.39 -22.06 -0.09
C GLY A 199 4.65 -23.37 -0.36
N TYR A 200 4.88 -23.97 -1.51
CA TYR A 200 4.25 -25.24 -1.89
C TYR A 200 5.13 -26.04 -2.84
N GLU A 201 4.93 -27.35 -2.82
CA GLU A 201 5.54 -28.28 -3.75
C GLU A 201 4.65 -28.47 -5.00
N LYS A 202 5.26 -28.94 -6.08
CA LYS A 202 4.53 -29.27 -7.31
C LYS A 202 3.40 -30.25 -7.00
N GLY A 203 2.18 -29.93 -7.44
CA GLY A 203 0.99 -30.76 -7.24
C GLY A 203 0.30 -30.60 -5.88
N ALA A 204 0.69 -29.61 -5.05
CA ALA A 204 0.09 -29.39 -3.75
C ALA A 204 -1.41 -29.00 -3.82
N PHE A 205 -1.81 -28.35 -4.91
CA PHE A 205 -3.22 -28.02 -5.23
C PHE A 205 -3.40 -27.92 -6.74
N THR A 206 -4.66 -27.80 -7.19
CA THR A 206 -5.00 -27.62 -8.62
C THR A 206 -4.40 -26.30 -9.12
N GLY A 207 -3.40 -26.38 -10.01
CA GLY A 207 -2.65 -25.23 -10.52
C GLY A 207 -1.20 -25.13 -10.02
N ALA A 208 -0.77 -25.96 -9.06
CA ALA A 208 0.61 -25.99 -8.58
C ALA A 208 1.52 -26.74 -9.60
N ALA A 209 1.83 -26.10 -10.73
CA ALA A 209 2.65 -26.70 -11.80
C ALA A 209 4.12 -26.84 -11.43
N GLN A 210 4.63 -25.97 -10.55
CA GLN A 210 6.01 -25.94 -10.05
C GLN A 210 6.03 -25.72 -8.55
N ALA A 211 7.13 -26.08 -7.90
CA ALA A 211 7.34 -25.75 -6.49
C ALA A 211 7.69 -24.28 -6.30
N TYR A 212 7.25 -23.68 -5.21
CA TYR A 212 7.47 -22.27 -4.89
C TYR A 212 7.95 -22.06 -3.45
N ALA A 213 8.98 -21.22 -3.29
CA ALA A 213 9.51 -20.84 -1.99
C ALA A 213 8.61 -19.78 -1.31
N GLY A 214 8.15 -20.06 -0.10
CA GLY A 214 7.32 -19.16 0.68
C GLY A 214 8.06 -17.91 1.13
N LYS A 215 7.28 -16.93 1.64
CA LYS A 215 7.84 -15.66 2.15
C LYS A 215 8.79 -15.86 3.32
N PHE A 216 8.57 -16.88 4.17
CA PHE A 216 9.50 -17.23 5.23
C PHE A 216 10.84 -17.71 4.68
N GLU A 217 10.86 -18.53 3.63
CA GLU A 217 12.10 -18.96 2.98
C GLU A 217 12.82 -17.79 2.32
N GLN A 218 12.06 -16.87 1.67
CA GLN A 218 12.60 -15.66 1.04
C GLN A 218 13.21 -14.67 2.04
N ALA A 219 12.71 -14.67 3.28
CA ALA A 219 13.19 -13.83 4.38
C ALA A 219 14.37 -14.44 5.14
N ASN A 220 14.85 -15.63 4.74
CA ASN A 220 15.89 -16.33 5.49
C ASN A 220 17.17 -15.48 5.62
N GLN A 221 17.78 -15.47 6.81
CA GLN A 221 18.89 -14.60 7.24
C GLN A 221 18.57 -13.10 7.25
N GLY A 222 17.28 -12.74 7.15
CA GLY A 222 16.78 -11.38 7.13
C GLY A 222 15.65 -11.15 8.13
N THR A 223 14.68 -10.35 7.70
CA THR A 223 13.52 -9.96 8.49
C THR A 223 12.24 -10.15 7.69
N ILE A 224 11.23 -10.76 8.30
CA ILE A 224 9.87 -10.80 7.78
C ILE A 224 8.99 -9.81 8.56
N LEU A 225 8.18 -9.03 7.83
CA LEU A 225 7.14 -8.18 8.39
C LEU A 225 5.77 -8.79 8.04
N LEU A 226 5.02 -9.14 9.07
CA LEU A 226 3.63 -9.59 8.97
C LEU A 226 2.73 -8.38 9.28
N ASP A 227 2.29 -7.67 8.24
CA ASP A 227 1.46 -6.48 8.39
C ASP A 227 -0.02 -6.89 8.53
N GLU A 228 -0.72 -6.24 9.44
CA GLU A 228 -2.13 -6.51 9.79
C GLU A 228 -2.38 -7.98 10.19
N ILE A 229 -1.57 -8.50 11.12
CA ILE A 229 -1.59 -9.91 11.56
C ILE A 229 -2.96 -10.39 12.09
N THR A 230 -3.81 -9.48 12.57
CA THR A 230 -5.15 -9.77 13.08
C THR A 230 -6.15 -10.18 12.01
N GLU A 231 -5.83 -9.96 10.72
CA GLU A 231 -6.66 -10.37 9.60
C GLU A 231 -6.40 -11.84 9.15
N MET A 232 -5.43 -12.49 9.79
CA MET A 232 -5.10 -13.88 9.51
C MET A 232 -6.11 -14.84 10.13
N ASP A 233 -6.59 -15.83 9.37
CA ASP A 233 -7.47 -16.87 9.88
C ASP A 233 -6.86 -17.72 10.99
N ILE A 234 -7.69 -18.23 11.88
CA ILE A 234 -7.26 -19.02 13.05
C ILE A 234 -6.50 -20.29 12.67
N SER A 235 -6.87 -20.93 11.57
CA SER A 235 -6.20 -22.14 11.07
C SER A 235 -4.75 -21.82 10.70
N LEU A 236 -4.54 -20.70 10.05
CA LEU A 236 -3.24 -20.22 9.61
C LEU A 236 -2.39 -19.71 10.77
N GLN A 237 -3.02 -19.11 11.79
CA GLN A 237 -2.35 -18.72 13.03
C GLN A 237 -1.69 -19.91 13.74
N ALA A 238 -2.33 -21.11 13.70
CA ALA A 238 -1.74 -22.32 14.28
C ALA A 238 -0.47 -22.77 13.55
N LYS A 239 -0.44 -22.66 12.20
CA LYS A 239 0.74 -22.97 11.41
C LYS A 239 1.85 -21.94 11.62
N LEU A 240 1.49 -20.66 11.66
CA LEU A 240 2.43 -19.59 11.98
C LEU A 240 3.10 -19.82 13.35
N LEU A 241 2.32 -20.19 14.37
CA LEU A 241 2.85 -20.47 15.70
C LEU A 241 3.94 -21.56 15.67
N ARG A 242 3.69 -22.65 14.93
CA ARG A 242 4.68 -23.71 14.74
C ARG A 242 5.97 -23.17 14.11
N VAL A 243 5.87 -22.40 13.03
CA VAL A 243 7.05 -21.81 12.39
C VAL A 243 7.83 -20.90 13.34
N LEU A 244 7.14 -20.10 14.17
CA LEU A 244 7.76 -19.22 15.15
C LEU A 244 8.43 -19.96 16.31
N GLN A 245 7.91 -21.15 16.69
CA GLN A 245 8.43 -21.95 17.80
C GLN A 245 9.59 -22.83 17.36
N GLU A 246 9.42 -23.56 16.26
CA GLU A 246 10.34 -24.56 15.76
C GLU A 246 11.45 -23.97 14.89
N ARG A 247 11.23 -22.73 14.35
CA ARG A 247 12.11 -22.08 13.37
C ARG A 247 12.32 -22.94 12.12
N GLU A 248 11.27 -23.58 11.71
CA GLU A 248 11.24 -24.47 10.57
C GLU A 248 9.96 -24.26 9.78
N VAL A 249 10.01 -24.53 8.48
CA VAL A 249 8.85 -24.48 7.60
C VAL A 249 8.76 -25.72 6.74
N GLU A 250 7.54 -26.20 6.53
CA GLU A 250 7.19 -27.22 5.56
C GLU A 250 6.33 -26.59 4.46
N ARG A 251 6.69 -26.83 3.20
CA ARG A 251 5.86 -26.38 2.07
C ARG A 251 4.58 -27.20 2.00
N LEU A 252 3.51 -26.58 1.52
CA LEU A 252 2.25 -27.27 1.27
C LEU A 252 2.48 -28.46 0.30
N GLY A 253 1.93 -29.62 0.65
CA GLY A 253 2.13 -30.85 -0.12
C GLY A 253 3.53 -31.45 -0.01
N GLY A 254 4.45 -30.80 0.70
CA GLY A 254 5.80 -31.30 0.97
C GLY A 254 5.89 -32.10 2.26
N ARG A 255 7.02 -32.78 2.45
CA ARG A 255 7.39 -33.48 3.70
C ARG A 255 8.79 -33.04 4.17
N LYS A 256 9.41 -32.14 3.43
CA LYS A 256 10.76 -31.65 3.74
C LYS A 256 10.65 -30.44 4.65
N THR A 257 11.22 -30.54 5.83
CA THR A 257 11.38 -29.44 6.77
C THR A 257 12.59 -28.61 6.39
N LEU A 258 12.42 -27.30 6.35
CA LEU A 258 13.45 -26.31 6.04
C LEU A 258 13.70 -25.45 7.27
N SER A 259 14.92 -25.40 7.74
CA SER A 259 15.31 -24.55 8.88
C SER A 259 15.32 -23.09 8.47
N LEU A 260 14.83 -22.22 9.36
CA LEU A 260 14.69 -20.79 9.16
C LEU A 260 15.48 -19.99 10.18
N ASP A 261 16.28 -19.05 9.71
CA ASP A 261 16.89 -18.00 10.51
C ASP A 261 16.30 -16.64 10.13
N VAL A 262 15.12 -16.35 10.65
CA VAL A 262 14.33 -15.17 10.28
C VAL A 262 13.95 -14.38 11.53
N ARG A 263 14.21 -13.06 11.52
CA ARG A 263 13.64 -12.14 12.50
C ARG A 263 12.21 -11.77 12.13
N VAL A 264 11.28 -11.81 13.09
CA VAL A 264 9.88 -11.54 12.86
C VAL A 264 9.47 -10.20 13.46
N LEU A 265 8.87 -9.35 12.63
CA LEU A 265 8.15 -8.15 13.02
C LEU A 265 6.68 -8.35 12.66
N ALA A 266 5.76 -7.91 13.51
CA ALA A 266 4.33 -7.96 13.25
C ALA A 266 3.70 -6.61 13.50
N THR A 267 2.66 -6.27 12.73
CA THR A 267 1.88 -5.04 12.96
C THR A 267 0.41 -5.37 13.13
N THR A 268 -0.29 -4.49 13.84
CA THR A 268 -1.75 -4.51 13.93
C THR A 268 -2.30 -3.12 14.21
N ASN A 269 -3.52 -2.88 13.75
CA ASN A 269 -4.32 -1.70 14.07
C ASN A 269 -5.43 -2.02 15.10
N ARG A 270 -5.55 -3.29 15.52
CA ARG A 270 -6.55 -3.74 16.52
C ARG A 270 -5.88 -4.05 17.86
N THR A 271 -6.67 -4.04 18.91
CA THR A 271 -6.24 -4.47 20.25
C THR A 271 -6.20 -5.99 20.32
N LEU A 272 -5.02 -6.59 20.17
CA LEU A 272 -4.87 -8.06 20.14
C LEU A 272 -5.51 -8.78 21.33
N ARG A 273 -5.50 -8.18 22.53
CA ARG A 273 -6.16 -8.77 23.72
C ARG A 273 -7.69 -8.89 23.55
N GLU A 274 -8.30 -7.97 22.83
CA GLU A 274 -9.73 -8.01 22.51
C GLU A 274 -10.03 -9.07 21.44
N GLU A 275 -9.16 -9.21 20.45
CA GLU A 275 -9.26 -10.25 19.43
C GLU A 275 -9.11 -11.65 20.03
N VAL A 276 -8.21 -11.83 21.02
CA VAL A 276 -8.07 -13.09 21.78
C VAL A 276 -9.35 -13.38 22.58
N LYS A 277 -9.88 -12.42 23.33
CA LYS A 277 -11.12 -12.59 24.09
C LYS A 277 -12.31 -12.92 23.20
N ALA A 278 -12.35 -12.38 21.99
CA ALA A 278 -13.38 -12.64 21.00
C ALA A 278 -13.19 -13.96 20.22
N GLY A 279 -12.12 -14.70 20.50
CA GLY A 279 -11.82 -15.97 19.83
C GLY A 279 -11.35 -15.83 18.37
N ARG A 280 -11.01 -14.63 17.92
CA ARG A 280 -10.50 -14.38 16.56
C ARG A 280 -8.98 -14.44 16.46
N PHE A 281 -8.29 -14.43 17.59
CA PHE A 281 -6.84 -14.57 17.66
C PHE A 281 -6.45 -15.57 18.74
N ARG A 282 -5.47 -16.43 18.45
CA ARG A 282 -5.01 -17.45 19.41
C ARG A 282 -4.16 -16.83 20.52
N GLU A 283 -4.42 -17.22 21.75
CA GLU A 283 -3.70 -16.73 22.92
C GLU A 283 -2.21 -17.14 22.91
N ASP A 284 -1.90 -18.36 22.49
CA ASP A 284 -0.52 -18.87 22.39
C ASP A 284 0.30 -18.07 21.35
N LEU A 285 -0.27 -17.75 20.21
CA LEU A 285 0.37 -16.92 19.20
C LEU A 285 0.55 -15.47 19.70
N PHE A 286 -0.43 -14.92 20.44
CA PHE A 286 -0.32 -13.60 21.03
C PHE A 286 0.92 -13.50 21.92
N TYR A 287 1.15 -14.44 22.85
CA TYR A 287 2.33 -14.41 23.71
C TYR A 287 3.64 -14.59 22.92
N ARG A 288 3.62 -15.32 21.82
CA ARG A 288 4.81 -15.52 20.98
C ARG A 288 5.17 -14.28 20.15
N LEU A 289 4.19 -13.49 19.74
CA LEU A 289 4.40 -12.25 18.98
C LEU A 289 4.63 -11.04 19.90
N ASN A 290 3.97 -10.98 21.04
CA ASN A 290 4.02 -9.85 21.98
C ASN A 290 5.23 -9.91 22.93
N VAL A 291 6.41 -10.22 22.38
CA VAL A 291 7.67 -10.25 23.16
C VAL A 291 8.13 -8.83 23.45
N PHE A 292 8.13 -7.97 22.43
CA PHE A 292 8.47 -6.56 22.58
C PHE A 292 7.41 -5.68 21.88
N PRO A 293 6.43 -5.15 22.63
CA PRO A 293 5.42 -4.28 22.05
C PRO A 293 5.95 -2.86 21.87
N LEU A 294 5.71 -2.29 20.69
CA LEU A 294 5.90 -0.87 20.40
C LEU A 294 4.54 -0.25 20.04
N GLN A 295 4.23 0.88 20.68
CA GLN A 295 3.02 1.63 20.42
C GLN A 295 3.33 2.85 19.58
N LEU A 296 2.77 2.93 18.37
CA LEU A 296 2.86 4.10 17.52
C LEU A 296 1.59 4.95 17.70
N LEU A 297 1.77 6.13 18.28
CA LEU A 297 0.67 7.04 18.57
C LEU A 297 0.06 7.60 17.27
N PRO A 298 -1.24 7.88 17.26
CA PRO A 298 -1.88 8.58 16.16
C PRO A 298 -1.32 9.99 16.00
N LEU A 299 -1.40 10.54 14.79
CA LEU A 299 -0.73 11.81 14.45
C LEU A 299 -1.26 12.98 15.27
N ARG A 300 -2.54 12.97 15.67
CA ARG A 300 -3.16 13.96 16.56
C ARG A 300 -2.56 14.02 17.98
N GLU A 301 -1.89 12.96 18.42
CA GLU A 301 -1.23 12.87 19.74
C GLU A 301 0.27 13.20 19.69
N ARG A 302 0.77 13.54 18.47
CA ARG A 302 2.15 14.00 18.23
C ARG A 302 2.18 15.20 17.28
N PRO A 303 1.54 16.32 17.67
CA PRO A 303 1.37 17.47 16.78
C PRO A 303 2.68 18.10 16.31
N GLU A 304 3.77 17.99 17.09
CA GLU A 304 5.09 18.50 16.72
C GLU A 304 5.68 17.75 15.51
N ASP A 305 5.23 16.53 15.22
CA ASP A 305 5.67 15.77 14.06
C ASP A 305 4.96 16.21 12.77
N ILE A 306 3.79 16.87 12.85
CA ILE A 306 2.92 17.12 11.69
C ILE A 306 3.63 17.95 10.63
N VAL A 307 4.16 19.12 10.99
CA VAL A 307 4.79 20.03 10.03
C VAL A 307 6.10 19.42 9.47
N PRO A 308 7.00 18.84 10.28
CA PRO A 308 8.18 18.16 9.76
C PRO A 308 7.84 16.98 8.84
N LEU A 309 6.81 16.17 9.17
CA LEU A 309 6.33 15.09 8.31
C LEU A 309 5.76 15.64 6.99
N ALA A 310 4.94 16.69 7.05
CA ALA A 310 4.39 17.33 5.87
C ALA A 310 5.51 17.84 4.95
N GLN A 311 6.55 18.46 5.51
CA GLN A 311 7.69 18.93 4.75
C GLN A 311 8.49 17.79 4.13
N GLN A 312 8.74 16.70 4.87
CA GLN A 312 9.42 15.52 4.33
C GLN A 312 8.62 14.86 3.20
N LEU A 313 7.29 14.75 3.36
CA LEU A 313 6.40 14.22 2.31
C LEU A 313 6.44 15.10 1.06
N LEU A 314 6.39 16.41 1.25
CA LEU A 314 6.50 17.41 0.19
C LEU A 314 7.81 17.26 -0.59
N GLU A 315 8.94 17.21 0.11
CA GLU A 315 10.26 17.02 -0.48
C GLU A 315 10.34 15.71 -1.26
N ARG A 316 9.80 14.63 -0.69
CA ARG A 316 9.73 13.32 -1.33
C ARG A 316 8.96 13.37 -2.65
N HIS A 317 7.78 14.03 -2.69
CA HIS A 317 6.99 14.16 -3.92
C HIS A 317 7.67 15.06 -4.96
N CYS A 318 8.35 16.12 -4.52
CA CYS A 318 9.08 17.02 -5.42
C CYS A 318 10.36 16.38 -5.99
N GLN A 319 11.05 15.56 -5.19
CA GLN A 319 12.23 14.81 -5.67
C GLN A 319 11.90 13.90 -6.84
N HIS A 320 10.69 13.27 -6.85
CA HIS A 320 10.24 12.42 -7.96
C HIS A 320 9.96 13.21 -9.25
N SER A 321 9.65 14.51 -9.14
CA SER A 321 9.33 15.36 -10.30
C SER A 321 10.46 16.30 -10.71
N GLY A 322 11.63 16.22 -10.07
CA GLY A 322 12.78 17.10 -10.36
C GLY A 322 12.54 18.58 -10.03
N LYS A 323 11.47 18.87 -9.27
CA LYS A 323 11.10 20.24 -8.90
C LYS A 323 11.69 20.59 -7.53
N VAL A 324 12.01 21.88 -7.35
CA VAL A 324 12.35 22.39 -6.01
C VAL A 324 11.10 22.30 -5.13
N ALA A 325 11.24 21.69 -3.95
CA ALA A 325 10.13 21.59 -3.02
C ALA A 325 9.69 22.98 -2.56
N PRO A 326 8.41 23.33 -2.65
CA PRO A 326 7.87 24.54 -2.06
C PRO A 326 7.92 24.43 -0.53
N HIS A 327 7.65 25.52 0.16
CA HIS A 327 7.54 25.54 1.62
C HIS A 327 6.14 25.99 2.04
N PHE A 328 5.73 25.63 3.23
CA PHE A 328 4.45 26.06 3.80
C PHE A 328 4.59 27.45 4.39
N ASP A 329 3.63 28.33 4.14
CA ASP A 329 3.51 29.57 4.87
C ASP A 329 3.04 29.32 6.34
N ASN A 330 3.08 30.35 7.17
CA ASN A 330 2.73 30.22 8.58
C ASN A 330 1.25 29.82 8.78
N GLU A 331 0.35 30.28 7.93
CA GLU A 331 -1.08 29.95 8.02
C GLU A 331 -1.34 28.49 7.64
N ALA A 332 -0.65 27.98 6.61
CA ALA A 332 -0.70 26.58 6.24
C ALA A 332 -0.16 25.67 7.35
N GLN A 333 0.96 26.04 8.00
CA GLN A 333 1.52 25.28 9.12
C GLN A 333 0.54 25.22 10.32
N ILE A 334 -0.10 26.34 10.64
CA ILE A 334 -1.13 26.40 11.70
C ILE A 334 -2.33 25.53 11.33
N LYS A 335 -2.77 25.59 10.07
CA LYS A 335 -3.89 24.78 9.57
C LYS A 335 -3.58 23.28 9.61
N LEU A 336 -2.39 22.87 9.21
CA LEU A 336 -1.91 21.48 9.31
C LEU A 336 -1.90 21.00 10.76
N SER A 337 -1.36 21.81 11.68
CA SER A 337 -1.23 21.44 13.12
C SER A 337 -2.57 21.33 13.85
N ARG A 338 -3.61 22.04 13.39
CA ARG A 338 -4.94 22.03 14.02
C ARG A 338 -5.85 20.90 13.53
N HIS A 339 -5.52 20.24 12.43
CA HIS A 339 -6.34 19.18 11.87
C HIS A 339 -6.24 17.89 12.70
N SER A 340 -7.31 17.13 12.78
CA SER A 340 -7.41 15.92 13.63
C SER A 340 -6.73 14.69 13.05
N TRP A 341 -6.43 14.68 11.76
CA TRP A 341 -5.74 13.61 11.05
C TRP A 341 -6.26 12.19 11.37
N ARG A 342 -7.55 11.96 11.17
CA ARG A 342 -8.19 10.66 11.45
C ARG A 342 -7.57 9.52 10.61
N GLY A 343 -7.13 9.80 9.39
CA GLY A 343 -6.37 8.89 8.53
C GLY A 343 -4.86 8.97 8.74
N ASN A 344 -4.40 9.69 9.79
CA ASN A 344 -3.00 9.80 10.17
C ASN A 344 -2.08 10.29 9.03
N VAL A 345 -0.89 9.69 8.88
CA VAL A 345 0.11 10.09 7.87
C VAL A 345 -0.38 9.79 6.44
N ARG A 346 -1.26 8.78 6.26
CA ARG A 346 -1.85 8.49 4.94
C ARG A 346 -2.77 9.62 4.47
N GLU A 347 -3.56 10.18 5.35
CA GLU A 347 -4.40 11.36 5.07
C GLU A 347 -3.53 12.59 4.81
N LEU A 348 -2.51 12.82 5.65
CA LEU A 348 -1.56 13.91 5.46
C LEU A 348 -0.89 13.83 4.09
N ASP A 349 -0.39 12.66 3.70
CA ASP A 349 0.25 12.42 2.40
C ASP A 349 -0.69 12.80 1.22
N ASN A 350 -1.96 12.38 1.28
CA ASN A 350 -2.96 12.73 0.27
C ASN A 350 -3.24 14.25 0.21
N VAL A 351 -3.28 14.92 1.36
CA VAL A 351 -3.47 16.38 1.42
C VAL A 351 -2.28 17.10 0.80
N ILE A 352 -1.05 16.65 1.09
CA ILE A 352 0.17 17.22 0.51
C ILE A 352 0.22 17.02 -1.01
N GLN A 353 -0.13 15.83 -1.51
CA GLN A 353 -0.21 15.58 -2.96
C GLN A 353 -1.20 16.52 -3.65
N ARG A 354 -2.39 16.71 -3.06
CA ARG A 354 -3.39 17.66 -3.59
C ARG A 354 -2.88 19.10 -3.55
N ALA A 355 -2.25 19.50 -2.47
CA ALA A 355 -1.67 20.85 -2.36
C ALA A 355 -0.60 21.12 -3.40
N LEU A 356 0.23 20.13 -3.74
CA LEU A 356 1.23 20.23 -4.81
C LEU A 356 0.62 20.44 -6.21
N ILE A 357 -0.60 19.91 -6.44
CA ILE A 357 -1.31 20.09 -7.70
C ILE A 357 -1.98 21.47 -7.77
N LEU A 358 -2.52 21.94 -6.63
CA LEU A 358 -3.31 23.19 -6.56
C LEU A 358 -2.44 24.43 -6.45
N GLN A 359 -1.23 24.34 -5.92
CA GLN A 359 -0.33 25.46 -5.68
C GLN A 359 0.06 26.20 -6.98
N ARG A 360 0.23 27.53 -6.89
CA ARG A 360 0.62 28.40 -8.01
C ARG A 360 1.97 29.09 -7.83
N GLY A 361 2.93 28.47 -7.12
CA GLY A 361 4.22 29.09 -6.88
C GLY A 361 5.15 28.27 -5.97
N ALA A 362 6.11 28.92 -5.34
CA ALA A 362 7.10 28.28 -4.46
C ALA A 362 6.60 28.15 -3.01
N VAL A 363 5.37 28.57 -2.70
CA VAL A 363 4.81 28.57 -1.33
C VAL A 363 3.44 27.91 -1.36
N ILE A 364 3.22 26.95 -0.47
CA ILE A 364 1.91 26.35 -0.22
C ILE A 364 1.19 27.17 0.85
N LYS A 365 0.03 27.68 0.51
CA LYS A 365 -0.81 28.48 1.39
C LYS A 365 -1.92 27.64 2.05
N ALA A 366 -2.54 28.20 3.07
CA ALA A 366 -3.67 27.55 3.74
C ALA A 366 -4.83 27.22 2.80
N GLU A 367 -5.06 28.01 1.74
CA GLU A 367 -6.08 27.77 0.72
C GLU A 367 -5.79 26.55 -0.17
N ASP A 368 -4.51 26.20 -0.38
CA ASP A 368 -4.10 25.04 -1.17
C ASP A 368 -4.30 23.70 -0.42
N LEU A 369 -4.49 23.76 0.91
CA LEU A 369 -4.73 22.60 1.76
C LEU A 369 -6.22 22.22 1.75
N ALA A 370 -6.61 21.35 0.82
CA ALA A 370 -7.97 20.81 0.72
C ALA A 370 -8.09 19.52 1.54
N TYR A 371 -8.94 19.56 2.58
CA TYR A 371 -9.29 18.37 3.37
C TYR A 371 -10.54 17.69 2.80
N GLU A 372 -10.62 16.37 2.89
CA GLU A 372 -11.86 15.65 2.62
C GLU A 372 -12.85 15.95 3.75
N THR A 373 -13.90 16.68 3.43
CA THR A 373 -15.08 16.76 4.30
C THR A 373 -15.84 15.46 4.08
N LEU A 374 -15.75 14.51 5.03
CA LEU A 374 -16.73 13.43 5.11
C LEU A 374 -18.09 14.11 5.26
N ALA A 375 -18.86 14.12 4.17
CA ALA A 375 -20.20 14.71 4.12
C ALA A 375 -21.07 14.03 5.20
N GLY A 376 -21.31 14.71 6.29
CA GLY A 376 -22.14 14.19 7.39
C GLY A 376 -21.92 14.90 8.73
N THR A 377 -21.68 16.21 8.75
CA THR A 377 -22.06 17.09 9.88
C THR A 377 -21.78 18.55 9.49
N GLN A 378 -22.64 19.12 8.69
CA GLN A 378 -22.77 20.58 8.65
C GLN A 378 -23.48 21.00 9.93
N GLN A 379 -22.74 21.35 10.96
CA GLN A 379 -23.24 22.30 11.93
C GLN A 379 -23.07 23.69 11.34
N SER A 380 -24.06 24.11 10.58
CA SER A 380 -24.30 25.51 10.29
C SER A 380 -24.76 26.19 11.60
N ASN A 381 -23.82 26.83 12.30
CA ASN A 381 -24.16 27.87 13.25
C ASN A 381 -24.73 29.08 12.46
N THR A 382 -25.99 29.00 12.17
CA THR A 382 -26.81 30.18 11.90
C THR A 382 -27.60 30.44 13.17
N GLU A 383 -27.25 31.50 13.87
CA GLU A 383 -28.10 32.08 14.87
C GLU A 383 -29.46 32.40 14.26
N VAL A 384 -30.46 31.62 14.59
CA VAL A 384 -31.86 31.91 14.26
C VAL A 384 -32.48 32.58 15.47
N THR A 385 -32.68 33.88 15.34
CA THR A 385 -33.58 34.64 16.20
C THR A 385 -34.98 34.05 16.14
N PRO A 386 -35.68 33.85 17.25
CA PRO A 386 -37.00 33.24 17.27
C PRO A 386 -38.07 34.24 16.82
N VAL A 387 -38.76 33.91 15.74
CA VAL A 387 -40.05 34.56 15.36
C VAL A 387 -41.17 33.69 15.90
N PRO A 388 -42.23 34.25 16.51
CA PRO A 388 -43.30 33.48 17.13
C PRO A 388 -44.21 32.86 16.07
N VAL A 389 -44.37 31.56 16.17
CA VAL A 389 -45.32 30.79 15.34
C VAL A 389 -46.67 30.72 16.02
N MET A 390 -47.71 31.20 15.34
CA MET A 390 -49.10 30.91 15.68
C MET A 390 -49.40 29.44 15.38
N VAL A 391 -50.05 28.78 16.31
CA VAL A 391 -50.53 27.42 16.22
C VAL A 391 -51.82 27.42 15.41
N ASP A 392 -51.86 26.67 14.34
CA ASP A 392 -53.11 26.18 13.74
C ASP A 392 -53.11 24.66 13.70
N ASP A 393 -54.09 24.11 14.36
CA ASP A 393 -54.39 22.67 14.48
C ASP A 393 -55.00 22.16 13.20
N ASN A 394 -54.37 21.20 12.49
CA ASN A 394 -55.11 20.22 11.72
C ASN A 394 -54.26 18.98 11.44
N SER A 395 -54.68 17.91 12.07
CA SER A 395 -54.20 16.55 11.87
C SER A 395 -54.55 16.02 10.47
N ASP A 396 -53.54 15.49 9.74
CA ASP A 396 -53.78 14.31 8.92
C ASP A 396 -52.48 13.53 8.68
N ALA A 397 -52.51 12.30 9.10
CA ALA A 397 -51.45 11.31 8.97
C ALA A 397 -51.38 10.82 7.51
N LEU A 398 -50.25 11.07 6.83
CA LEU A 398 -49.94 10.40 5.57
C LEU A 398 -48.83 9.37 5.77
N THR A 399 -49.23 8.10 5.82
CA THR A 399 -48.35 6.95 5.68
C THR A 399 -47.82 6.89 4.26
N VAL A 400 -46.50 7.10 4.11
CA VAL A 400 -45.83 6.93 2.81
C VAL A 400 -45.55 5.44 2.59
N ASN A 401 -46.17 4.87 1.56
CA ASN A 401 -45.99 3.50 1.12
C ASN A 401 -44.63 3.29 0.42
N ALA A 402 -43.98 2.17 0.70
CA ALA A 402 -42.66 1.78 0.13
C ALA A 402 -42.66 1.60 -1.42
N ASP A 403 -43.84 1.56 -2.05
CA ASP A 403 -43.95 1.45 -3.51
C ASP A 403 -43.82 2.79 -4.24
N ASP A 404 -44.01 3.93 -3.57
CA ASP A 404 -43.85 5.26 -4.15
C ASP A 404 -42.34 5.66 -4.28
N LEU A 405 -41.48 5.15 -3.41
CA LEU A 405 -40.02 5.38 -3.50
C LEU A 405 -39.41 4.68 -4.71
N ARG A 406 -39.82 3.43 -5.01
CA ARG A 406 -39.32 2.69 -6.17
C ARG A 406 -39.76 3.28 -7.51
N SER A 407 -40.94 3.86 -7.57
CA SER A 407 -41.40 4.55 -8.80
C SER A 407 -40.70 5.88 -9.06
N HIS A 408 -40.22 6.56 -8.02
CA HIS A 408 -39.41 7.80 -8.15
C HIS A 408 -37.99 7.52 -8.62
N GLU A 409 -37.34 6.48 -8.10
CA GLU A 409 -36.00 6.06 -8.55
C GLU A 409 -35.99 5.58 -10.00
N GLN A 410 -36.99 4.81 -10.42
CA GLN A 410 -37.11 4.35 -11.80
C GLN A 410 -37.31 5.50 -12.80
N ARG A 411 -38.09 6.54 -12.45
CA ARG A 411 -38.25 7.74 -13.29
C ARG A 411 -36.95 8.54 -13.40
N HIS A 412 -36.19 8.65 -12.30
CA HIS A 412 -34.92 9.39 -12.30
C HIS A 412 -33.86 8.70 -13.19
N ILE A 413 -33.81 7.37 -13.19
CA ILE A 413 -32.92 6.57 -14.03
C ILE A 413 -33.31 6.69 -15.51
N LEU A 414 -34.60 6.69 -15.84
CA LEU A 414 -35.08 6.85 -17.22
C LEU A 414 -34.81 8.25 -17.77
N ASP A 415 -34.93 9.31 -16.96
CA ASP A 415 -34.62 10.67 -17.35
C ASP A 415 -33.11 10.88 -17.59
N MET A 416 -32.25 10.23 -16.77
CA MET A 416 -30.80 10.26 -16.98
C MET A 416 -30.41 9.53 -18.26
N LEU A 417 -31.02 8.40 -18.57
CA LEU A 417 -30.78 7.66 -19.81
C LEU A 417 -31.27 8.38 -21.06
N ALA A 418 -32.36 9.16 -20.96
CA ALA A 418 -32.87 9.98 -22.05
C ALA A 418 -31.96 11.18 -22.36
N LYS A 419 -31.35 11.79 -21.33
CA LYS A 419 -30.40 12.91 -21.51
C LYS A 419 -29.09 12.47 -22.18
N HIS A 420 -28.65 11.23 -22.04
CA HIS A 420 -27.41 10.73 -22.64
C HIS A 420 -27.62 10.10 -24.04
N ARG A 421 -28.83 9.95 -24.54
CA ARG A 421 -29.10 9.50 -25.94
C ARG A 421 -28.99 10.60 -27.02
N GLY A 422 -28.70 11.82 -26.64
CA GLY A 422 -28.60 12.99 -27.54
C GLY A 422 -27.23 13.31 -28.13
N SER A 423 -26.17 12.53 -27.84
CA SER A 423 -24.80 12.83 -28.33
C SER A 423 -24.24 11.68 -29.15
N ARG A 424 -24.86 11.37 -30.29
CA ARG A 424 -24.25 10.61 -31.38
C ARG A 424 -24.84 11.12 -32.70
N ARG A 425 -24.20 12.16 -33.26
CA ARG A 425 -24.14 12.53 -34.71
C ARG A 425 -23.21 13.71 -34.87
N GLU A 426 -22.15 13.47 -35.53
CA GLU A 426 -21.19 14.01 -36.46
C GLU A 426 -19.76 13.74 -36.05
#